data_dbe95006e0c4e65084c7e58c09808afe
#
_entry.id   dbe95006e0c4e65084c7e58c09808afe
#
_cell.length_a   1.000
_cell.length_b   1.000
_cell.length_c   1.000
_cell.angle_alpha   90.00
_cell.angle_beta   90.00
_cell.angle_gamma   90.00
#
_symmetry.space_group_name_H-M   'P 1'
#
loop_
_entity.id
_entity.type
_entity.pdbx_description
1 polymer ?
#
loop_
_entity_poly.entity_id
_entity_poly.type
_entity_poly.pdbx_seq_one_letter_code
_entity_poly.pdbx_strand_id
1 'polypeptide(L)'
;MSHCEKVDGIQQPDKETEGYVFNHMMLRIKDPKRSLEFYSKVMGMRMVKKLDFPSMKFSLYFLGNLSDEEVKNVPTDSYERTIWAFRQKGLLELTHNWGAENDDNVKFHDGNAEPKGFGH
;
A
#
# COMPACT_ATOMS: atom_id res chain seq x y z
N MET A 1 13.53 7.90 -28.09
CA MET A 1 14.44 8.69 -27.25
C MET A 1 13.85 8.84 -25.86
N SER A 2 14.66 8.64 -24.83
CA SER A 2 14.21 8.76 -23.45
C SER A 2 14.07 10.25 -23.05
N HIS A 3 12.98 10.58 -22.38
CA HIS A 3 12.78 11.89 -21.77
C HIS A 3 13.10 11.92 -20.27
N CYS A 4 13.60 10.79 -19.74
CA CYS A 4 14.02 10.73 -18.34
C CYS A 4 15.32 11.50 -18.14
N GLU A 5 15.42 12.16 -17.01
CA GLU A 5 16.62 12.93 -16.65
C GLU A 5 17.80 12.00 -16.45
N LYS A 6 18.96 12.42 -16.94
CA LYS A 6 20.20 11.66 -16.80
C LYS A 6 20.96 12.17 -15.58
N VAL A 7 21.20 11.29 -14.63
CA VAL A 7 21.93 11.58 -13.40
C VAL A 7 23.00 10.50 -13.21
N ASP A 8 24.13 10.89 -12.66
CA ASP A 8 25.23 9.96 -12.39
C ASP A 8 24.73 8.80 -11.51
N GLY A 9 25.10 7.58 -11.88
CA GLY A 9 24.66 6.36 -11.21
C GLY A 9 23.44 5.69 -11.84
N ILE A 10 22.68 6.41 -12.67
CA ILE A 10 21.53 5.81 -13.35
C ILE A 10 22.02 4.97 -14.55
N GLN A 11 21.58 3.73 -14.60
CA GLN A 11 21.91 2.77 -15.65
C GLN A 11 20.65 2.42 -16.45
N GLN A 12 20.86 1.87 -17.66
CA GLN A 12 19.76 1.26 -18.40
C GLN A 12 19.23 0.06 -17.62
N PRO A 13 17.89 -0.08 -17.50
CA PRO A 13 17.32 -1.26 -16.85
C PRO A 13 17.73 -2.55 -17.58
N ASP A 14 17.99 -3.60 -16.81
CA ASP A 14 18.24 -4.92 -17.36
C ASP A 14 16.96 -5.45 -18.03
N LYS A 15 17.16 -6.16 -19.12
CA LYS A 15 16.03 -6.71 -19.89
C LYS A 15 15.18 -7.67 -19.05
N GLU A 16 15.83 -8.37 -18.14
CA GLU A 16 15.18 -9.34 -17.23
C GLU A 16 14.19 -8.69 -16.27
N THR A 17 14.31 -7.38 -16.04
CA THR A 17 13.40 -6.64 -15.16
C THR A 17 12.28 -5.93 -15.91
N GLU A 18 12.15 -6.18 -17.20
CA GLU A 18 11.08 -5.62 -18.00
C GLU A 18 9.72 -6.02 -17.41
N GLY A 19 8.86 -5.03 -17.16
CA GLY A 19 7.56 -5.28 -16.55
C GLY A 19 7.53 -5.25 -15.03
N TYR A 20 8.67 -5.13 -14.36
CA TYR A 20 8.69 -4.95 -12.91
C TYR A 20 8.04 -3.62 -12.55
N VAL A 21 7.26 -3.63 -11.47
CA VAL A 21 6.54 -2.44 -11.01
C VAL A 21 6.73 -2.25 -9.52
N PHE A 22 6.70 -1.00 -9.09
CA PHE A 22 6.56 -0.66 -7.68
C PHE A 22 5.09 -0.84 -7.30
N ASN A 23 4.75 -2.03 -6.82
CA ASN A 23 3.36 -2.41 -6.57
C ASN A 23 2.79 -1.70 -5.34
N HIS A 24 3.46 -1.80 -4.19
CA HIS A 24 2.93 -1.21 -2.97
C HIS A 24 4.03 -0.87 -1.97
N MET A 25 3.65 -0.03 -1.01
CA MET A 25 4.41 0.25 0.21
C MET A 25 3.50 -0.05 1.40
N MET A 26 4.07 -0.59 2.47
CA MET A 26 3.30 -0.98 3.65
C MET A 26 3.56 -0.04 4.82
N LEU A 27 2.48 0.31 5.51
CA LEU A 27 2.51 1.01 6.79
C LEU A 27 1.72 0.21 7.82
N ARG A 28 2.24 0.13 9.03
CA ARG A 28 1.47 -0.41 10.16
C ARG A 28 0.55 0.66 10.71
N ILE A 29 -0.68 0.26 11.02
CA ILE A 29 -1.69 1.16 11.57
C ILE A 29 -2.19 0.62 12.90
N LYS A 30 -2.62 1.52 13.77
CA LYS A 30 -3.13 1.15 15.10
C LYS A 30 -4.62 0.87 15.06
N ASP A 31 -5.39 1.73 14.41
CA ASP A 31 -6.86 1.65 14.35
C ASP A 31 -7.30 1.71 12.88
N PRO A 32 -7.78 0.59 12.32
CA PRO A 32 -8.18 0.57 10.91
C PRO A 32 -9.30 1.52 10.58
N LYS A 33 -10.27 1.70 11.49
CA LYS A 33 -11.39 2.62 11.25
C LYS A 33 -10.90 4.05 11.01
N ARG A 34 -9.99 4.53 11.85
CA ARG A 34 -9.43 5.87 11.71
C ARG A 34 -8.56 6.01 10.46
N SER A 35 -7.69 5.03 10.23
CA SER A 35 -6.78 5.07 9.08
C SER A 35 -7.52 4.95 7.76
N LEU A 36 -8.50 4.04 7.67
CA LEU A 36 -9.28 3.86 6.45
C LEU A 36 -10.12 5.10 6.13
N GLU A 37 -10.68 5.74 7.15
CA GLU A 37 -11.39 7.01 6.95
C GLU A 37 -10.45 8.09 6.40
N PHE A 38 -9.27 8.22 6.96
CA PHE A 38 -8.29 9.20 6.51
C PHE A 38 -7.87 8.96 5.06
N TYR A 39 -7.44 7.74 4.73
CA TYR A 39 -6.94 7.47 3.39
C TYR A 39 -8.04 7.46 2.33
N SER A 40 -9.26 7.11 2.68
CA SER A 40 -10.38 7.16 1.73
C SER A 40 -10.96 8.56 1.59
N LYS A 41 -11.38 9.18 2.69
CA LYS A 41 -12.09 10.47 2.66
C LYS A 41 -11.14 11.63 2.36
N VAL A 42 -9.99 11.68 3.03
CA VAL A 42 -9.05 12.81 2.92
C VAL A 42 -8.11 12.63 1.74
N MET A 43 -7.54 11.43 1.60
CA MET A 43 -6.54 11.16 0.55
C MET A 43 -7.15 10.65 -0.75
N GLY A 44 -8.47 10.43 -0.80
CA GLY A 44 -9.16 10.06 -2.02
C GLY A 44 -8.88 8.64 -2.53
N MET A 45 -8.36 7.77 -1.69
CA MET A 45 -8.04 6.41 -2.07
C MET A 45 -9.25 5.49 -2.01
N ARG A 46 -9.22 4.41 -2.78
CA ARG A 46 -10.27 3.41 -2.82
C ARG A 46 -9.75 2.07 -2.33
N MET A 47 -10.60 1.33 -1.59
CA MET A 47 -10.26 0.00 -1.12
C MET A 47 -10.22 -0.98 -2.29
N VAL A 48 -9.05 -1.55 -2.53
CA VAL A 48 -8.83 -2.50 -3.62
C VAL A 48 -9.03 -3.94 -3.12
N LYS A 49 -8.39 -4.28 -2.02
CA LYS A 49 -8.43 -5.65 -1.49
C LYS A 49 -8.19 -5.65 0.01
N LYS A 50 -8.95 -6.46 0.74
CA LYS A 50 -8.71 -6.77 2.14
C LYS A 50 -8.34 -8.24 2.26
N LEU A 51 -7.33 -8.55 3.06
CA LEU A 51 -6.93 -9.92 3.38
C LEU A 51 -6.89 -10.09 4.89
N ASP A 52 -7.52 -11.14 5.40
CA ASP A 52 -7.50 -11.47 6.82
C ASP A 52 -6.66 -12.73 7.05
N PHE A 53 -5.86 -12.71 8.11
CA PHE A 53 -5.01 -13.83 8.53
C PHE A 53 -5.32 -14.19 9.99
N PRO A 54 -6.44 -14.92 10.23
CA PRO A 54 -6.91 -15.18 11.60
C PRO A 54 -5.92 -15.93 12.47
N SER A 55 -5.18 -16.88 11.89
CA SER A 55 -4.17 -17.64 12.65
C SER A 55 -3.03 -16.78 13.18
N MET A 56 -2.75 -15.68 12.50
CA MET A 56 -1.70 -14.71 12.89
C MET A 56 -2.27 -13.42 13.44
N LYS A 57 -3.58 -13.29 13.48
CA LYS A 57 -4.33 -12.14 14.05
C LYS A 57 -3.94 -10.80 13.46
N PHE A 58 -3.90 -10.73 12.13
CA PHE A 58 -3.72 -9.46 11.46
C PHE A 58 -4.54 -9.39 10.16
N SER A 59 -4.74 -8.16 9.70
CA SER A 59 -5.42 -7.87 8.44
C SER A 59 -4.58 -6.93 7.59
N LEU A 60 -4.70 -7.08 6.28
CA LEU A 60 -4.08 -6.21 5.29
C LEU A 60 -5.16 -5.47 4.51
N TYR A 61 -4.93 -4.18 4.28
CA TYR A 61 -5.83 -3.33 3.49
C TYR A 61 -5.02 -2.69 2.37
N PHE A 62 -5.40 -3.00 1.13
CA PHE A 62 -4.75 -2.42 -0.05
C PHE A 62 -5.63 -1.32 -0.63
N LEU A 63 -5.10 -0.11 -0.69
CA LEU A 63 -5.81 1.05 -1.21
C LEU A 63 -5.06 1.64 -2.41
N GLY A 64 -5.79 2.26 -3.31
CA GLY A 64 -5.20 2.91 -4.47
C GLY A 64 -5.95 4.16 -4.88
N ASN A 65 -5.26 5.06 -5.55
CA ASN A 65 -5.86 6.23 -6.16
C ASN A 65 -6.39 5.82 -7.55
N LEU A 66 -7.65 5.42 -7.58
CA LEU A 66 -8.31 4.94 -8.78
C LEU A 66 -9.37 5.93 -9.25
N SER A 67 -9.43 6.17 -10.55
CA SER A 67 -10.52 6.93 -11.15
C SER A 67 -11.82 6.08 -11.13
N ASP A 68 -12.96 6.74 -11.35
CA ASP A 68 -14.23 6.05 -11.47
C ASP A 68 -14.22 5.01 -12.61
N GLU A 69 -13.52 5.29 -13.69
CA GLU A 69 -13.36 4.35 -14.81
C GLU A 69 -12.51 3.14 -14.42
N GLU A 70 -11.41 3.37 -13.69
CA GLU A 70 -10.54 2.28 -13.23
C GLU A 70 -11.26 1.36 -12.25
N VAL A 71 -12.12 1.92 -11.38
CA VAL A 71 -12.92 1.13 -10.43
C VAL A 71 -13.82 0.12 -11.15
N LYS A 72 -14.37 0.48 -12.31
CA LYS A 72 -15.21 -0.41 -13.10
C LYS A 72 -14.48 -1.65 -13.61
N ASN A 73 -13.15 -1.57 -13.73
CA ASN A 73 -12.32 -2.64 -14.25
C ASN A 73 -11.75 -3.53 -13.14
N VAL A 74 -11.99 -3.19 -11.87
CA VAL A 74 -11.54 -4.03 -10.74
C VAL A 74 -12.37 -5.31 -10.74
N PRO A 75 -11.74 -6.50 -10.78
CA PRO A 75 -12.49 -7.76 -10.77
C PRO A 75 -13.35 -7.92 -9.51
N THR A 76 -14.53 -8.50 -9.67
CA THR A 76 -15.43 -8.79 -8.55
C THR A 76 -15.10 -10.13 -7.89
N ASP A 77 -14.57 -11.08 -8.65
CA ASP A 77 -14.09 -12.35 -8.10
C ASP A 77 -12.90 -12.14 -7.17
N SER A 78 -12.91 -12.78 -6.02
CA SER A 78 -11.89 -12.58 -4.98
C SER A 78 -10.47 -12.95 -5.44
N TYR A 79 -10.34 -14.06 -6.14
CA TYR A 79 -9.04 -14.52 -6.65
C TYR A 79 -8.51 -13.60 -7.75
N GLU A 80 -9.35 -13.29 -8.73
CA GLU A 80 -9.01 -12.39 -9.83
C GLU A 80 -8.64 -11.00 -9.31
N ARG A 81 -9.36 -10.52 -8.29
CA ARG A 81 -9.09 -9.23 -7.66
C ARG A 81 -7.71 -9.21 -6.99
N THR A 82 -7.32 -10.30 -6.35
CA THR A 82 -5.98 -10.42 -5.74
C THR A 82 -4.89 -10.32 -6.80
N ILE A 83 -5.04 -11.06 -7.90
CA ILE A 83 -4.09 -11.00 -9.02
C ILE A 83 -4.02 -9.59 -9.58
N TRP A 84 -5.17 -8.96 -9.80
CA TRP A 84 -5.25 -7.59 -10.32
C TRP A 84 -4.54 -6.61 -9.40
N ALA A 85 -4.78 -6.72 -8.08
CA ALA A 85 -4.16 -5.83 -7.09
C ALA A 85 -2.64 -5.91 -7.14
N PHE A 86 -2.08 -7.11 -7.21
CA PHE A 86 -0.62 -7.29 -7.22
C PHE A 86 0.03 -6.92 -8.56
N ARG A 87 -0.76 -6.52 -9.56
CA ARG A 87 -0.25 -5.98 -10.84
C ARG A 87 -0.30 -4.46 -10.91
N GLN A 88 -0.89 -3.80 -9.92
CA GLN A 88 -1.01 -2.35 -9.92
C GLN A 88 0.28 -1.67 -9.48
N LYS A 89 0.38 -0.37 -9.75
CA LYS A 89 1.48 0.48 -9.31
C LYS A 89 1.01 1.41 -8.20
N GLY A 90 1.86 1.59 -7.19
CA GLY A 90 1.66 2.64 -6.20
C GLY A 90 0.48 2.42 -5.26
N LEU A 91 0.17 1.18 -4.89
CA LEU A 91 -0.83 0.92 -3.86
C LEU A 91 -0.26 1.20 -2.48
N LEU A 92 -1.13 1.49 -1.54
CA LEU A 92 -0.81 1.58 -0.12
C LEU A 92 -1.36 0.35 0.57
N GLU A 93 -0.48 -0.42 1.24
CA GLU A 93 -0.87 -1.53 2.09
C GLU A 93 -0.84 -1.09 3.54
N LEU A 94 -1.95 -1.25 4.25
CA LEU A 94 -2.03 -0.98 5.68
C LEU A 94 -2.13 -2.31 6.42
N THR A 95 -1.23 -2.52 7.38
CA THR A 95 -1.24 -3.72 8.23
C THR A 95 -1.79 -3.38 9.59
N HIS A 96 -2.86 -4.06 9.99
CA HIS A 96 -3.47 -3.94 11.31
C HIS A 96 -3.28 -5.23 12.10
N ASN A 97 -2.55 -5.15 13.21
CA ASN A 97 -2.47 -6.24 14.19
C ASN A 97 -3.70 -6.15 15.10
N TRP A 98 -4.50 -7.21 15.13
CA TRP A 98 -5.78 -7.20 15.85
C TRP A 98 -5.58 -6.89 17.34
N GLY A 99 -6.36 -5.96 17.84
CA GLY A 99 -6.28 -5.51 19.23
C GLY A 99 -5.41 -4.30 19.47
N ALA A 100 -4.59 -3.90 18.49
CA ALA A 100 -3.71 -2.74 18.62
C ALA A 100 -4.48 -1.45 18.95
N GLU A 101 -5.70 -1.30 18.43
CA GLU A 101 -6.57 -0.15 18.67
C GLU A 101 -6.94 0.03 20.13
N ASN A 102 -6.90 -1.04 20.91
CA ASN A 102 -7.24 -1.04 22.34
C ASN A 102 -6.02 -1.13 23.25
N ASP A 103 -4.80 -1.09 22.71
CA ASP A 103 -3.57 -1.26 23.47
C ASP A 103 -2.76 0.05 23.48
N ASP A 104 -2.77 0.75 24.60
CA ASP A 104 -2.08 2.03 24.75
C ASP A 104 -0.55 1.92 24.64
N ASN A 105 -0.01 0.71 24.76
CA ASN A 105 1.43 0.46 24.62
C ASN A 105 1.86 0.30 23.16
N VAL A 106 0.92 0.10 22.24
CA VAL A 106 1.23 -0.01 20.82
C VAL A 106 1.46 1.39 20.25
N LYS A 107 2.67 1.62 19.79
CA LYS A 107 3.07 2.87 19.11
C LYS A 107 3.96 2.52 17.94
N PHE A 108 3.78 3.25 16.83
CA PHE A 108 4.60 3.08 15.65
C PHE A 108 5.51 4.29 15.47
N HIS A 109 6.72 4.05 14.97
CA HIS A 109 7.68 5.10 14.70
C HIS A 109 7.16 5.99 13.56
N ASP A 110 7.28 7.32 13.72
CA ASP A 110 6.80 8.28 12.71
C ASP A 110 7.80 8.50 11.56
N GLY A 111 8.96 7.86 11.61
CA GLY A 111 10.00 7.99 10.60
C GLY A 111 10.98 9.11 10.85
N ASN A 112 10.58 10.18 11.50
CA ASN A 112 11.38 11.38 11.70
C ASN A 112 11.96 11.53 13.11
N ALA A 113 11.42 10.82 14.09
CA ALA A 113 11.95 10.82 15.46
C ALA A 113 13.32 10.13 15.52
N GLU A 114 14.11 10.49 16.53
CA GLU A 114 15.40 9.82 16.76
C GLU A 114 15.21 8.46 17.44
N PRO A 115 15.92 7.39 17.04
CA PRO A 115 16.78 7.35 15.85
C PRO A 115 15.96 7.39 14.58
N LYS A 116 16.43 8.06 13.53
CA LYS A 116 15.71 8.21 12.27
C LYS A 116 15.35 6.85 11.69
N GLY A 117 14.10 6.73 11.23
CA GLY A 117 13.60 5.59 10.50
C GLY A 117 13.24 5.97 9.07
N PHE A 118 12.38 5.14 8.44
CA PHE A 118 11.82 5.47 7.14
C PHE A 118 10.88 6.66 7.29
N GLY A 119 11.17 7.73 6.59
CA GLY A 119 10.40 8.95 6.68
C GLY A 119 10.36 9.72 5.38
N HIS A 120 9.86 10.90 5.50
CA HIS A 120 9.74 11.80 4.37
C HIS A 120 10.94 12.71 4.31
#